data_da8463d0aac01a7fd82e02532af774d8
#
_entry.id   da8463d0aac01a7fd82e02532af774d8
#
_cell.length_a   1.000
_cell.length_b   1.000
_cell.length_c   1.000
_cell.angle_alpha   90.00
_cell.angle_beta   90.00
_cell.angle_gamma   90.00
#
_symmetry.space_group_name_H-M   'P 1'
#
loop_
_entity.id
_entity.type
_entity.pdbx_description
1 polymer ?
#
loop_
_entity_poly.entity_id
_entity_poly.type
_entity_poly.pdbx_seq_one_letter_code
_entity_poly.pdbx_strand_id
1 'polypeptide(L)'
;MTTSRDRGLAGALSDARDLPDGEARCAELERIAARADATGDPRTGLAARFALVEAYLHLGERWRTVEPVRRCVATVDRQPGLLDGPGEVERLHRHQRQAVEALFGTPRVALDQARSLLDDLADRLGPDAEPVAELRCRLADHLGDEPTARREYDRWSAGDGSDPVAGCAGCAPARRAELLAGWGEPAAALAALEPALDGEPGCTDQPERALAAGMLPWLRTGEAARAARAHVRAYRRHRRERAAFPQLAAHLRFCALGGHLAHGLDVLAEQLPRLDHPADDLSAMEFAAAGALLCGLAVEAGLGGRRIHRPGHGPRPAAEVDVATLGGQLQALATTLAGSFDARNGTGHQSGRIASWLAERPLADPVPLPDEDDVGADHDPAEPGPPGEEDVAPLSLRLLTAALDARGDAYTLDPDGTVVGRWSEAVVQFRRLGPQGEVLHARAVALRRLPAARRAEAYAFCNAWNHDRLLPAAYVHDPGDGTLLLAADVTTDLAYGVAPAQLVVLVTAAVSTGAAFAEAVAALP
;
A
#
# COMPACT_ATOMS: atom_id res chain seq x y z
N MET A 1 -34.97 -15.23 -13.48
CA MET A 1 -34.72 -15.14 -12.02
C MET A 1 -34.65 -16.56 -11.49
N THR A 2 -33.53 -17.22 -11.61
CA THR A 2 -33.28 -18.56 -11.02
C THR A 2 -32.84 -18.35 -9.57
N THR A 3 -33.64 -18.82 -8.68
CA THR A 3 -33.53 -18.65 -7.23
C THR A 3 -32.22 -19.26 -6.68
N SER A 4 -31.46 -18.45 -5.97
CA SER A 4 -30.23 -18.74 -5.20
C SER A 4 -30.37 -19.86 -4.13
N ARG A 5 -31.33 -20.78 -4.23
CA ARG A 5 -31.64 -21.73 -3.16
C ARG A 5 -30.93 -23.08 -3.21
N ASP A 6 -30.25 -23.42 -4.30
CA ASP A 6 -29.69 -24.77 -4.51
C ASP A 6 -28.16 -24.85 -4.68
N ARG A 7 -27.42 -23.74 -4.54
CA ARG A 7 -25.95 -23.83 -4.51
C ARG A 7 -25.49 -24.20 -3.09
N GLY A 8 -24.71 -25.28 -2.97
CA GLY A 8 -24.08 -25.65 -1.71
C GLY A 8 -23.19 -24.53 -1.19
N LEU A 9 -22.80 -24.58 0.10
CA LEU A 9 -21.98 -23.55 0.76
C LEU A 9 -20.66 -23.26 0.02
N ALA A 10 -20.06 -24.29 -0.59
CA ALA A 10 -18.84 -24.14 -1.38
C ALA A 10 -19.03 -23.25 -2.63
N GLY A 11 -20.17 -23.39 -3.32
CA GLY A 11 -20.49 -22.51 -4.45
C GLY A 11 -20.74 -21.06 -4.02
N ALA A 12 -21.44 -20.86 -2.90
CA ALA A 12 -21.64 -19.52 -2.34
C ALA A 12 -20.31 -18.87 -1.94
N LEU A 13 -19.37 -19.65 -1.40
CA LEU A 13 -18.02 -19.16 -1.06
C LEU A 13 -17.23 -18.75 -2.29
N SER A 14 -17.33 -19.52 -3.39
CA SER A 14 -16.70 -19.13 -4.66
C SER A 14 -17.27 -17.81 -5.17
N ASP A 15 -18.61 -17.69 -5.24
CA ASP A 15 -19.28 -16.46 -5.68
C ASP A 15 -18.88 -15.24 -4.79
N ALA A 16 -18.74 -15.45 -3.47
CA ALA A 16 -18.34 -14.38 -2.55
C ALA A 16 -16.88 -13.92 -2.73
N ARG A 17 -15.99 -14.82 -3.14
CA ARG A 17 -14.60 -14.49 -3.46
C ARG A 17 -14.46 -13.63 -4.72
N ASP A 18 -15.40 -13.78 -5.65
CA ASP A 18 -15.44 -13.01 -6.89
C ASP A 18 -16.08 -11.62 -6.73
N LEU A 19 -16.66 -11.32 -5.56
CA LEU A 19 -17.16 -9.97 -5.28
C LEU A 19 -16.00 -8.97 -5.17
N PRO A 20 -16.21 -7.70 -5.62
CA PRO A 20 -15.25 -6.63 -5.41
C PRO A 20 -14.93 -6.44 -3.93
N ASP A 21 -13.69 -6.01 -3.63
CA ASP A 21 -13.30 -5.66 -2.26
C ASP A 21 -14.22 -4.58 -1.68
N GLY A 22 -14.70 -4.81 -0.48
CA GLY A 22 -15.63 -3.91 0.19
C GLY A 22 -16.49 -4.59 1.25
N GLU A 23 -17.32 -3.80 1.94
CA GLU A 23 -18.21 -4.30 3.01
C GLU A 23 -19.21 -5.38 2.53
N ALA A 24 -19.66 -5.31 1.28
CA ALA A 24 -20.58 -6.32 0.73
C ALA A 24 -19.93 -7.71 0.68
N ARG A 25 -18.64 -7.79 0.28
CA ARG A 25 -17.86 -9.04 0.29
C ARG A 25 -17.66 -9.54 1.72
N CYS A 26 -17.32 -8.66 2.64
CA CYS A 26 -17.14 -9.01 4.06
C CYS A 26 -18.43 -9.59 4.65
N ALA A 27 -19.56 -8.91 4.47
CA ALA A 27 -20.86 -9.34 4.98
C ALA A 27 -21.29 -10.72 4.41
N GLU A 28 -21.03 -10.96 3.13
CA GLU A 28 -21.35 -12.26 2.52
C GLU A 28 -20.46 -13.38 3.07
N LEU A 29 -19.16 -13.14 3.25
CA LEU A 29 -18.22 -14.10 3.84
C LEU A 29 -18.56 -14.39 5.31
N GLU A 30 -18.97 -13.38 6.09
CA GLU A 30 -19.47 -13.55 7.46
C GLU A 30 -20.70 -14.45 7.50
N ARG A 31 -21.65 -14.21 6.59
CA ARG A 31 -22.88 -15.00 6.48
C ARG A 31 -22.59 -16.46 6.12
N ILE A 32 -21.64 -16.70 5.20
CA ILE A 32 -21.23 -18.05 4.81
C ILE A 32 -20.54 -18.75 5.98
N ALA A 33 -19.64 -18.09 6.69
CA ALA A 33 -18.96 -18.64 7.85
C ALA A 33 -19.96 -19.03 8.97
N ALA A 34 -20.91 -18.16 9.26
CA ALA A 34 -21.97 -18.43 10.25
C ALA A 34 -22.86 -19.61 9.83
N ARG A 35 -23.20 -19.71 8.55
CA ARG A 35 -24.00 -20.82 8.02
C ARG A 35 -23.23 -22.15 8.05
N ALA A 36 -21.94 -22.12 7.77
CA ALA A 36 -21.07 -23.30 7.86
C ALA A 36 -20.99 -23.82 9.30
N ASP A 37 -20.87 -22.92 10.29
CA ASP A 37 -20.95 -23.31 11.71
C ASP A 37 -22.28 -23.95 12.05
N ALA A 38 -23.40 -23.37 11.61
CA ALA A 38 -24.74 -23.87 11.90
C ALA A 38 -25.04 -25.24 11.24
N THR A 39 -24.41 -25.54 10.11
CA THR A 39 -24.58 -26.80 9.38
C THR A 39 -23.53 -27.87 9.72
N GLY A 40 -22.54 -27.54 10.55
CA GLY A 40 -21.45 -28.46 10.92
C GLY A 40 -20.50 -28.73 9.77
N ASP A 41 -20.21 -27.74 8.90
CA ASP A 41 -19.24 -27.82 7.82
C ASP A 41 -17.96 -27.02 8.19
N PRO A 42 -17.04 -27.60 8.97
CA PRO A 42 -15.86 -26.90 9.46
C PRO A 42 -14.88 -26.54 8.34
N ARG A 43 -14.83 -27.33 7.24
CA ARG A 43 -13.94 -27.05 6.10
C ARG A 43 -14.35 -25.77 5.37
N THR A 44 -15.63 -25.66 5.01
CA THR A 44 -16.13 -24.43 4.38
C THR A 44 -16.07 -23.24 5.34
N GLY A 45 -16.34 -23.46 6.64
CA GLY A 45 -16.23 -22.44 7.68
C GLY A 45 -14.79 -21.88 7.81
N LEU A 46 -13.79 -22.74 7.77
CA LEU A 46 -12.37 -22.36 7.79
C LEU A 46 -12.00 -21.56 6.52
N ALA A 47 -12.37 -22.07 5.35
CA ALA A 47 -12.07 -21.44 4.07
C ALA A 47 -12.75 -20.05 3.92
N ALA A 48 -13.98 -19.91 4.44
CA ALA A 48 -14.70 -18.64 4.47
C ALA A 48 -14.01 -17.62 5.39
N ARG A 49 -13.53 -18.05 6.57
CA ARG A 49 -12.82 -17.17 7.50
C ARG A 49 -11.45 -16.76 6.98
N PHE A 50 -10.73 -17.61 6.28
CA PHE A 50 -9.48 -17.23 5.61
C PHE A 50 -9.73 -16.12 4.59
N ALA A 51 -10.74 -16.28 3.73
CA ALA A 51 -11.12 -15.23 2.77
C ALA A 51 -11.60 -13.95 3.47
N LEU A 52 -12.30 -14.06 4.61
CA LEU A 52 -12.78 -12.93 5.39
C LEU A 52 -11.63 -12.14 6.03
N VAL A 53 -10.61 -12.82 6.56
CA VAL A 53 -9.40 -12.17 7.08
C VAL A 53 -8.73 -11.34 5.99
N GLU A 54 -8.56 -11.90 4.80
CA GLU A 54 -7.98 -11.19 3.66
C GLU A 54 -8.84 -9.98 3.23
N ALA A 55 -10.18 -10.16 3.20
CA ALA A 55 -11.10 -9.07 2.87
C ALA A 55 -11.01 -7.92 3.88
N TYR A 56 -10.90 -8.20 5.19
CA TYR A 56 -10.71 -7.18 6.20
C TYR A 56 -9.35 -6.47 6.09
N LEU A 57 -8.29 -7.19 5.73
CA LEU A 57 -6.97 -6.59 5.49
C LEU A 57 -6.99 -5.64 4.30
N HIS A 58 -7.63 -6.01 3.19
CA HIS A 58 -7.81 -5.15 2.02
C HIS A 58 -8.67 -3.91 2.34
N LEU A 59 -9.70 -4.07 3.18
CA LEU A 59 -10.54 -2.96 3.62
C LEU A 59 -9.84 -1.99 4.60
N GLY A 60 -8.69 -2.42 5.18
CA GLY A 60 -7.97 -1.68 6.22
C GLY A 60 -8.53 -1.89 7.64
N GLU A 61 -9.54 -2.74 7.80
CA GLU A 61 -10.21 -3.03 9.08
C GLU A 61 -9.51 -4.17 9.86
N ARG A 62 -8.19 -4.01 10.08
CA ARG A 62 -7.33 -5.06 10.66
C ARG A 62 -7.84 -5.61 12.00
N TRP A 63 -8.46 -4.78 12.83
CA TRP A 63 -9.01 -5.19 14.13
C TRP A 63 -10.12 -6.25 14.02
N ARG A 64 -10.84 -6.30 12.89
CA ARG A 64 -11.89 -7.30 12.63
C ARG A 64 -11.31 -8.70 12.37
N THR A 65 -10.03 -8.82 12.09
CA THR A 65 -9.38 -10.13 11.81
C THR A 65 -9.25 -11.02 13.03
N VAL A 66 -9.23 -10.46 14.24
CA VAL A 66 -8.95 -11.17 15.50
C VAL A 66 -9.94 -12.31 15.76
N GLU A 67 -11.23 -12.03 15.69
CA GLU A 67 -12.26 -13.04 15.99
C GLU A 67 -12.32 -14.16 14.93
N PRO A 68 -12.32 -13.91 13.61
CA PRO A 68 -12.22 -14.98 12.61
C PRO A 68 -10.97 -15.85 12.79
N VAL A 69 -9.81 -15.27 13.09
CA VAL A 69 -8.57 -16.02 13.31
C VAL A 69 -8.67 -16.89 14.55
N ARG A 70 -9.16 -16.38 15.68
CA ARG A 70 -9.38 -17.19 16.90
C ARG A 70 -10.29 -18.39 16.63
N ARG A 71 -11.34 -18.20 15.83
CA ARG A 71 -12.23 -19.30 15.44
C ARG A 71 -11.54 -20.32 14.53
N CYS A 72 -10.67 -19.87 13.62
CA CYS A 72 -9.86 -20.78 12.80
C CYS A 72 -8.96 -21.63 13.67
N VAL A 73 -8.20 -21.01 14.59
CA VAL A 73 -7.33 -21.70 15.56
C VAL A 73 -8.11 -22.75 16.34
N ALA A 74 -9.20 -22.35 17.00
CA ALA A 74 -10.02 -23.26 17.80
C ALA A 74 -10.66 -24.40 16.96
N THR A 75 -10.92 -24.19 15.68
CA THR A 75 -11.46 -25.21 14.78
C THR A 75 -10.40 -26.22 14.42
N VAL A 76 -9.17 -25.74 14.09
CA VAL A 76 -8.02 -26.60 13.74
C VAL A 76 -7.55 -27.41 14.96
N ASP A 77 -7.57 -26.84 16.16
CA ASP A 77 -7.20 -27.57 17.39
C ASP A 77 -8.12 -28.75 17.66
N ARG A 78 -9.41 -28.61 17.36
CA ARG A 78 -10.37 -29.72 17.48
C ARG A 78 -10.25 -30.74 16.35
N GLN A 79 -9.80 -30.33 15.17
CA GLN A 79 -9.74 -31.15 13.96
C GLN A 79 -8.47 -30.80 13.13
N PRO A 80 -7.29 -31.24 13.56
CA PRO A 80 -6.02 -30.91 12.88
C PRO A 80 -5.97 -31.34 11.40
N GLY A 81 -6.67 -32.40 11.04
CA GLY A 81 -6.74 -32.89 9.66
C GLY A 81 -7.52 -32.00 8.68
N LEU A 82 -8.04 -30.83 9.12
CA LEU A 82 -8.67 -29.86 8.22
C LEU A 82 -7.66 -29.08 7.38
N LEU A 83 -6.40 -28.96 7.83
CA LEU A 83 -5.32 -28.29 7.12
C LEU A 83 -4.48 -29.34 6.36
N ASP A 84 -5.02 -29.85 5.27
CA ASP A 84 -4.39 -30.89 4.43
C ASP A 84 -3.88 -30.34 3.08
N GLY A 85 -4.22 -29.08 2.75
CA GLY A 85 -3.75 -28.40 1.55
C GLY A 85 -2.35 -27.81 1.72
N PRO A 86 -1.55 -27.75 0.64
CA PRO A 86 -0.24 -27.12 0.67
C PRO A 86 -0.33 -25.64 1.09
N GLY A 87 0.48 -25.24 2.07
CA GLY A 87 0.54 -23.85 2.56
C GLY A 87 -0.63 -23.42 3.46
N GLU A 88 -1.63 -24.26 3.75
CA GLU A 88 -2.76 -23.89 4.61
C GLU A 88 -2.33 -23.66 6.07
N VAL A 89 -1.39 -24.45 6.57
CA VAL A 89 -0.80 -24.26 7.91
C VAL A 89 -0.08 -22.93 8.01
N GLU A 90 0.78 -22.63 7.04
CA GLU A 90 1.50 -21.36 6.99
C GLU A 90 0.54 -20.17 6.85
N ARG A 91 -0.54 -20.34 6.09
CA ARG A 91 -1.58 -19.30 5.94
C ARG A 91 -2.27 -19.02 7.28
N LEU A 92 -2.59 -20.06 8.07
CA LEU A 92 -3.14 -19.90 9.41
C LEU A 92 -2.17 -19.11 10.31
N HIS A 93 -0.89 -19.50 10.33
CA HIS A 93 0.12 -18.83 11.14
C HIS A 93 0.34 -17.37 10.71
N ARG A 94 0.34 -17.07 9.38
CA ARG A 94 0.38 -15.68 8.88
C ARG A 94 -0.85 -14.89 9.34
N HIS A 95 -2.04 -15.47 9.31
CA HIS A 95 -3.25 -14.81 9.80
C HIS A 95 -3.20 -14.59 11.33
N GLN A 96 -2.66 -15.54 12.11
CA GLN A 96 -2.44 -15.34 13.55
C GLN A 96 -1.50 -14.17 13.80
N ARG A 97 -0.37 -14.11 13.09
CA ARG A 97 0.56 -12.99 13.15
C ARG A 97 -0.15 -11.65 12.84
N GLN A 98 -0.89 -11.58 11.73
CA GLN A 98 -1.63 -10.37 11.32
C GLN A 98 -2.68 -9.94 12.35
N ALA A 99 -3.36 -10.89 12.99
CA ALA A 99 -4.31 -10.61 14.05
C ALA A 99 -3.64 -10.07 15.32
N VAL A 100 -2.44 -10.57 15.68
CA VAL A 100 -1.62 -9.99 16.77
C VAL A 100 -1.17 -8.58 16.39
N GLU A 101 -0.72 -8.36 15.16
CA GLU A 101 -0.29 -7.04 14.67
C GLU A 101 -1.43 -5.99 14.70
N ALA A 102 -2.68 -6.42 14.56
CA ALA A 102 -3.82 -5.52 14.65
C ALA A 102 -3.92 -4.80 16.01
N LEU A 103 -3.38 -5.38 17.09
CA LEU A 103 -3.32 -4.76 18.42
C LEU A 103 -2.53 -3.45 18.40
N PHE A 104 -1.45 -3.38 17.63
CA PHE A 104 -0.59 -2.19 17.62
C PHE A 104 -1.30 -1.00 16.97
N GLY A 105 -2.10 -1.26 15.92
CA GLY A 105 -2.79 -0.22 15.17
C GLY A 105 -4.00 0.39 15.87
N THR A 106 -4.63 -0.32 16.84
CA THR A 106 -5.88 0.18 17.44
C THR A 106 -6.07 -0.27 18.88
N PRO A 107 -6.66 0.58 19.77
CA PRO A 107 -7.02 0.18 21.12
C PRO A 107 -8.27 -0.73 21.19
N ARG A 108 -8.96 -1.00 20.06
CA ARG A 108 -10.16 -1.86 20.00
C ARG A 108 -9.85 -3.33 20.20
N VAL A 109 -8.62 -3.76 19.95
CA VAL A 109 -8.17 -5.14 20.17
C VAL A 109 -7.74 -5.29 21.63
N ALA A 110 -8.37 -6.20 22.36
CA ALA A 110 -8.05 -6.45 23.76
C ALA A 110 -6.67 -7.13 23.88
N LEU A 111 -5.89 -6.70 24.88
CA LEU A 111 -4.51 -7.14 25.08
C LEU A 111 -4.40 -8.64 25.36
N ASP A 112 -5.34 -9.19 26.15
CA ASP A 112 -5.42 -10.62 26.47
C ASP A 112 -5.69 -11.49 25.25
N GLN A 113 -6.55 -11.01 24.33
CA GLN A 113 -6.83 -11.72 23.07
C GLN A 113 -5.58 -11.80 22.18
N ALA A 114 -4.85 -10.70 22.06
CA ALA A 114 -3.63 -10.68 21.25
C ALA A 114 -2.51 -11.51 21.90
N ARG A 115 -2.39 -11.49 23.23
CA ARG A 115 -1.44 -12.35 23.96
C ARG A 115 -1.77 -13.83 23.74
N SER A 116 -3.03 -14.21 23.89
CA SER A 116 -3.46 -15.60 23.65
C SER A 116 -3.12 -16.07 22.23
N LEU A 117 -3.35 -15.23 21.20
CA LEU A 117 -2.97 -15.57 19.82
C LEU A 117 -1.45 -15.67 19.63
N LEU A 118 -0.68 -14.85 20.32
CA LEU A 118 0.78 -14.89 20.29
C LEU A 118 1.32 -16.13 21.00
N ASP A 119 0.74 -16.50 22.14
CA ASP A 119 1.11 -17.71 22.88
C ASP A 119 0.77 -18.96 22.06
N ASP A 120 -0.43 -19.04 21.46
CA ASP A 120 -0.81 -20.10 20.54
C ASP A 120 0.17 -20.21 19.33
N LEU A 121 0.62 -19.07 18.80
CA LEU A 121 1.59 -19.04 17.71
C LEU A 121 2.97 -19.55 18.17
N ALA A 122 3.39 -19.16 19.38
CA ALA A 122 4.64 -19.63 19.98
C ALA A 122 4.62 -21.13 20.27
N ASP A 123 3.49 -21.70 20.69
CA ASP A 123 3.33 -23.14 20.90
C ASP A 123 3.46 -23.93 19.59
N ARG A 124 3.08 -23.35 18.46
CA ARG A 124 3.12 -23.98 17.12
C ARG A 124 4.47 -23.86 16.42
N LEU A 125 5.08 -22.67 16.48
CA LEU A 125 6.35 -22.37 15.78
C LEU A 125 7.58 -22.63 16.66
N GLY A 126 7.40 -22.70 17.98
CA GLY A 126 8.45 -22.68 18.97
C GLY A 126 8.64 -21.29 19.60
N PRO A 127 8.99 -21.24 20.90
CA PRO A 127 9.08 -19.99 21.65
C PRO A 127 10.21 -19.05 21.17
N ASP A 128 11.22 -19.61 20.46
CA ASP A 128 12.38 -18.88 19.95
C ASP A 128 12.30 -18.62 18.44
N ALA A 129 11.16 -18.95 17.79
CA ALA A 129 10.94 -18.66 16.38
C ALA A 129 11.00 -17.15 16.10
N GLU A 130 11.63 -16.77 14.99
CA GLU A 130 11.82 -15.38 14.61
C GLU A 130 10.51 -14.54 14.60
N PRO A 131 9.38 -15.01 14.02
CA PRO A 131 8.12 -14.28 14.05
C PRO A 131 7.58 -14.05 15.47
N VAL A 132 7.82 -14.99 16.38
CA VAL A 132 7.39 -14.91 17.78
C VAL A 132 8.23 -13.87 18.53
N ALA A 133 9.56 -13.92 18.33
CA ALA A 133 10.47 -12.94 18.93
C ALA A 133 10.17 -11.51 18.44
N GLU A 134 9.92 -11.33 17.13
CA GLU A 134 9.51 -10.02 16.58
C GLU A 134 8.23 -9.50 17.24
N LEU A 135 7.18 -10.31 17.32
CA LEU A 135 5.90 -9.89 17.90
C LEU A 135 6.02 -9.60 19.39
N ARG A 136 6.78 -10.40 20.14
CA ARG A 136 7.05 -10.16 21.58
C ARG A 136 7.84 -8.88 21.81
N CYS A 137 8.86 -8.64 21.00
CA CYS A 137 9.62 -7.40 21.01
C CYS A 137 8.71 -6.18 20.81
N ARG A 138 7.93 -6.16 19.75
CA ARG A 138 7.02 -5.06 19.41
C ARG A 138 5.92 -4.88 20.46
N LEU A 139 5.41 -5.98 21.03
CA LEU A 139 4.42 -5.92 22.10
C LEU A 139 5.00 -5.32 23.37
N ALA A 140 6.19 -5.75 23.79
CA ALA A 140 6.86 -5.22 24.95
C ALA A 140 7.18 -3.72 24.79
N ASP A 141 7.70 -3.32 23.62
CA ASP A 141 7.93 -1.91 23.28
C ASP A 141 6.64 -1.08 23.33
N HIS A 142 5.57 -1.58 22.71
CA HIS A 142 4.26 -0.90 22.70
C HIS A 142 3.67 -0.69 24.11
N LEU A 143 4.00 -1.58 25.06
CA LEU A 143 3.59 -1.50 26.46
C LEU A 143 4.56 -0.68 27.33
N GLY A 144 5.76 -0.35 26.85
CA GLY A 144 6.82 0.33 27.58
C GLY A 144 7.69 -0.59 28.44
N ASP A 145 7.67 -1.90 28.21
CA ASP A 145 8.59 -2.86 28.84
C ASP A 145 9.87 -2.98 28.00
N GLU A 146 10.69 -1.91 28.04
CA GLU A 146 11.94 -1.85 27.28
C GLU A 146 12.90 -3.01 27.59
N PRO A 147 13.11 -3.47 28.85
CA PRO A 147 13.99 -4.61 29.11
C PRO A 147 13.55 -5.89 28.38
N THR A 148 12.26 -6.15 28.32
CA THR A 148 11.73 -7.30 27.58
C THR A 148 11.83 -7.07 26.07
N ALA A 149 11.51 -5.87 25.58
CA ALA A 149 11.62 -5.52 24.18
C ALA A 149 13.05 -5.73 23.63
N ARG A 150 14.08 -5.30 24.38
CA ARG A 150 15.49 -5.49 24.00
C ARG A 150 15.91 -6.95 23.95
N ARG A 151 15.52 -7.76 24.93
CA ARG A 151 15.83 -9.20 24.92
C ARG A 151 15.21 -9.92 23.71
N GLU A 152 13.98 -9.59 23.39
CA GLU A 152 13.29 -10.18 22.23
C GLU A 152 13.82 -9.60 20.91
N TYR A 153 14.28 -8.35 20.88
CA TYR A 153 14.99 -7.74 19.76
C TYR A 153 16.26 -8.52 19.42
N ASP A 154 17.08 -8.86 20.41
CA ASP A 154 18.32 -9.62 20.21
C ASP A 154 18.02 -10.99 19.60
N ARG A 155 16.95 -11.67 20.05
CA ARG A 155 16.49 -12.93 19.47
C ARG A 155 16.02 -12.77 18.04
N TRP A 156 15.18 -11.76 17.77
CA TRP A 156 14.68 -11.47 16.44
C TRP A 156 15.79 -11.10 15.47
N SER A 157 16.76 -10.29 15.91
CA SER A 157 17.86 -9.84 15.05
C SER A 157 18.89 -10.92 14.74
N ALA A 158 18.92 -12.01 15.50
CA ALA A 158 19.73 -13.19 15.25
C ALA A 158 19.13 -14.13 14.17
N GLY A 159 17.86 -13.95 13.80
CA GLY A 159 17.21 -14.68 12.71
C GLY A 159 17.70 -14.22 11.33
N ASP A 160 17.60 -15.13 10.35
CA ASP A 160 18.03 -14.88 8.97
C ASP A 160 16.92 -14.36 8.04
N GLY A 161 15.70 -14.18 8.57
CA GLY A 161 14.55 -13.70 7.81
C GLY A 161 13.94 -14.72 6.86
N SER A 162 14.32 -15.99 6.95
CA SER A 162 13.87 -17.03 6.03
C SER A 162 12.53 -17.68 6.43
N ASP A 163 12.01 -17.41 7.64
CA ASP A 163 10.77 -18.00 8.11
C ASP A 163 9.57 -17.52 7.28
N PRO A 164 8.77 -18.42 6.67
CA PRO A 164 7.63 -18.06 5.81
C PRO A 164 6.50 -17.33 6.56
N VAL A 165 6.50 -17.38 7.89
CA VAL A 165 5.56 -16.65 8.76
C VAL A 165 6.13 -15.30 9.18
N ALA A 166 7.43 -15.07 9.01
CA ALA A 166 8.05 -13.77 9.25
C ALA A 166 7.36 -12.69 8.41
N GLY A 167 7.41 -11.45 8.86
CA GLY A 167 6.96 -10.32 8.06
C GLY A 167 7.83 -10.15 6.81
N CYS A 168 7.49 -9.14 6.01
CA CYS A 168 8.28 -8.82 4.83
C CYS A 168 9.77 -8.65 5.20
N ALA A 169 10.64 -9.51 4.67
CA ALA A 169 12.08 -9.49 4.91
C ALA A 169 12.69 -8.14 4.49
N GLY A 170 12.26 -7.58 3.34
CA GLY A 170 12.71 -6.27 2.88
C GLY A 170 12.33 -5.12 3.82
N CYS A 171 11.26 -5.26 4.62
CA CYS A 171 10.84 -4.24 5.59
C CYS A 171 11.38 -4.47 7.02
N ALA A 172 11.98 -5.63 7.30
CA ALA A 172 12.51 -5.93 8.63
C ALA A 172 13.60 -4.93 9.09
N PRO A 173 14.56 -4.52 8.24
CA PRO A 173 15.55 -3.50 8.59
C PRO A 173 14.93 -2.19 9.07
N ALA A 174 13.92 -1.68 8.35
CA ALA A 174 13.22 -0.45 8.74
C ALA A 174 12.50 -0.59 10.09
N ARG A 175 11.83 -1.72 10.35
CA ARG A 175 11.16 -1.98 11.64
C ARG A 175 12.16 -2.06 12.79
N ARG A 176 13.32 -2.68 12.59
CA ARG A 176 14.41 -2.74 13.58
C ARG A 176 14.96 -1.35 13.89
N ALA A 177 15.17 -0.55 12.85
CA ALA A 177 15.66 0.82 12.98
C ALA A 177 14.65 1.73 13.71
N GLU A 178 13.35 1.60 13.44
CA GLU A 178 12.30 2.36 14.13
C GLU A 178 12.34 2.11 15.65
N LEU A 179 12.54 0.87 16.10
CA LEU A 179 12.69 0.51 17.52
C LEU A 179 13.96 1.13 18.13
N LEU A 180 15.13 0.91 17.50
CA LEU A 180 16.41 1.44 17.96
C LEU A 180 16.39 2.98 18.04
N ALA A 181 15.81 3.64 17.04
CA ALA A 181 15.63 5.10 17.05
C ALA A 181 14.70 5.55 18.20
N GLY A 182 13.64 4.78 18.48
CA GLY A 182 12.74 5.00 19.61
C GLY A 182 13.43 4.87 20.96
N TRP A 183 14.37 3.95 21.08
CA TRP A 183 15.21 3.76 22.30
C TRP A 183 16.38 4.73 22.41
N GLY A 184 16.51 5.69 21.47
CA GLY A 184 17.56 6.70 21.52
C GLY A 184 18.92 6.24 20.98
N GLU A 185 18.94 5.24 20.12
CA GLU A 185 20.15 4.64 19.50
C GLU A 185 20.24 4.96 17.99
N PRO A 186 20.41 6.24 17.59
CA PRO A 186 20.34 6.62 16.17
C PRO A 186 21.44 5.96 15.32
N ALA A 187 22.65 5.77 15.84
CA ALA A 187 23.73 5.12 15.11
C ALA A 187 23.44 3.63 14.84
N ALA A 188 22.89 2.91 15.84
CA ALA A 188 22.48 1.52 15.66
C ALA A 188 21.28 1.39 14.70
N ALA A 189 20.35 2.36 14.76
CA ALA A 189 19.23 2.43 13.82
C ALA A 189 19.71 2.58 12.37
N LEU A 190 20.70 3.43 12.11
CA LEU A 190 21.29 3.62 10.78
C LEU A 190 22.00 2.35 10.29
N ALA A 191 22.78 1.69 11.15
CA ALA A 191 23.42 0.42 10.81
C ALA A 191 22.37 -0.68 10.46
N ALA A 192 21.25 -0.71 11.17
CA ALA A 192 20.16 -1.63 10.86
C ALA A 192 19.48 -1.38 9.50
N LEU A 193 19.58 -0.14 8.95
CA LEU A 193 19.00 0.23 7.65
C LEU A 193 19.89 -0.10 6.45
N GLU A 194 21.21 -0.26 6.64
CA GLU A 194 22.17 -0.47 5.54
C GLU A 194 21.71 -1.55 4.54
N PRO A 195 21.22 -2.74 4.96
CA PRO A 195 20.81 -3.77 4.00
C PRO A 195 19.63 -3.36 3.10
N ALA A 196 18.76 -2.46 3.58
CA ALA A 196 17.61 -1.98 2.81
C ALA A 196 17.93 -0.75 1.95
N LEU A 197 19.04 -0.05 2.23
CA LEU A 197 19.48 1.13 1.49
C LEU A 197 20.48 0.78 0.39
N ASP A 198 21.37 -0.19 0.64
CA ASP A 198 22.49 -0.54 -0.25
C ASP A 198 22.19 -1.81 -1.08
N GLY A 199 21.14 -2.57 -0.73
CA GLY A 199 20.74 -3.79 -1.41
C GLY A 199 19.70 -3.57 -2.51
N GLU A 200 19.47 -4.61 -3.31
CA GLU A 200 18.29 -4.62 -4.19
C GLU A 200 17.01 -4.55 -3.35
N PRO A 201 15.99 -3.77 -3.79
CA PRO A 201 14.75 -3.65 -3.04
C PRO A 201 14.08 -5.01 -2.84
N GLY A 202 14.08 -5.51 -1.61
CA GLY A 202 13.45 -6.80 -1.24
C GLY A 202 11.92 -6.77 -1.29
N CYS A 203 11.31 -5.59 -1.48
CA CYS A 203 9.87 -5.43 -1.67
C CYS A 203 9.56 -4.05 -2.25
N THR A 204 8.30 -3.87 -2.68
CA THR A 204 7.81 -2.63 -3.31
C THR A 204 7.86 -1.39 -2.41
N ASP A 205 7.92 -1.53 -1.08
CA ASP A 205 7.96 -0.40 -0.14
C ASP A 205 9.38 0.15 0.07
N GLN A 206 10.40 -0.54 -0.45
CA GLN A 206 11.80 -0.17 -0.31
C GLN A 206 12.31 0.52 -1.60
N PRO A 207 13.30 1.42 -1.48
CA PRO A 207 13.97 1.87 -0.25
C PRO A 207 13.24 2.99 0.50
N GLU A 208 12.09 3.49 0.02
CA GLU A 208 11.45 4.70 0.55
C GLU A 208 11.05 4.57 2.03
N ARG A 209 10.62 3.38 2.46
CA ARG A 209 10.33 3.12 3.88
C ARG A 209 11.60 3.20 4.74
N ALA A 210 12.71 2.63 4.28
CA ALA A 210 13.99 2.72 4.99
C ALA A 210 14.51 4.17 5.04
N LEU A 211 14.36 4.93 3.95
CA LEU A 211 14.68 6.36 3.92
C LEU A 211 13.86 7.15 4.95
N ALA A 212 12.57 6.88 5.04
CA ALA A 212 11.70 7.54 6.03
C ALA A 212 12.11 7.20 7.47
N ALA A 213 12.43 5.94 7.76
CA ALA A 213 12.91 5.51 9.08
C ALA A 213 14.27 6.13 9.45
N GLY A 214 15.12 6.42 8.45
CA GLY A 214 16.45 7.01 8.64
C GLY A 214 16.46 8.52 8.87
N MET A 215 15.43 9.27 8.49
CA MET A 215 15.45 10.74 8.54
C MET A 215 15.81 11.32 9.92
N LEU A 216 15.14 10.88 10.97
CA LEU A 216 15.41 11.36 12.34
C LEU A 216 16.75 10.85 12.90
N PRO A 217 17.14 9.59 12.74
CA PRO A 217 18.49 9.13 13.03
C PRO A 217 19.58 9.97 12.38
N TRP A 218 19.48 10.29 11.05
CA TRP A 218 20.47 11.16 10.37
C TRP A 218 20.50 12.57 10.94
N LEU A 219 19.35 13.18 11.27
CA LEU A 219 19.36 14.47 11.95
C LEU A 219 20.09 14.41 13.30
N ARG A 220 19.86 13.34 14.08
CA ARG A 220 20.49 13.16 15.40
C ARG A 220 21.99 12.85 15.36
N THR A 221 22.46 12.31 14.24
CA THR A 221 23.91 12.07 13.99
C THR A 221 24.60 13.21 13.25
N GLY A 222 23.88 14.32 12.96
CA GLY A 222 24.44 15.50 12.29
C GLY A 222 24.48 15.42 10.76
N GLU A 223 23.83 14.43 10.16
CA GLU A 223 23.77 14.22 8.72
C GLU A 223 22.53 14.89 8.08
N ALA A 224 22.27 16.17 8.41
CA ALA A 224 21.06 16.89 8.00
C ALA A 224 20.85 16.89 6.47
N ALA A 225 21.92 17.00 5.66
CA ALA A 225 21.83 16.96 4.20
C ALA A 225 21.36 15.59 3.69
N ARG A 226 21.76 14.49 4.33
CA ARG A 226 21.31 13.13 3.99
C ARG A 226 19.85 12.94 4.36
N ALA A 227 19.44 13.42 5.53
CA ALA A 227 18.03 13.42 5.96
C ALA A 227 17.15 14.22 4.99
N ALA A 228 17.62 15.38 4.49
CA ALA A 228 16.90 16.20 3.51
C ALA A 228 16.70 15.47 2.17
N ARG A 229 17.75 14.82 1.64
CA ARG A 229 17.65 13.98 0.43
C ARG A 229 16.67 12.81 0.63
N ALA A 230 16.78 12.13 1.76
CA ALA A 230 15.88 11.02 2.10
C ALA A 230 14.41 11.48 2.19
N HIS A 231 14.16 12.66 2.79
CA HIS A 231 12.83 13.24 2.84
C HIS A 231 12.25 13.47 1.45
N VAL A 232 12.96 14.21 0.59
CA VAL A 232 12.46 14.55 -0.76
C VAL A 232 12.18 13.29 -1.58
N ARG A 233 13.12 12.33 -1.59
CA ARG A 233 12.97 11.07 -2.32
C ARG A 233 11.78 10.25 -1.82
N ALA A 234 11.71 9.98 -0.53
CA ALA A 234 10.65 9.14 0.03
C ALA A 234 9.28 9.84 -0.02
N TYR A 235 9.21 11.18 0.21
CA TYR A 235 7.96 11.92 0.19
C TYR A 235 7.33 11.95 -1.21
N ARG A 236 8.12 12.02 -2.28
CA ARG A 236 7.63 11.98 -3.67
C ARG A 236 6.71 10.77 -3.91
N ARG A 237 7.01 9.63 -3.29
CA ARG A 237 6.20 8.42 -3.33
C ARG A 237 5.10 8.43 -2.27
N HIS A 238 5.45 8.65 -0.99
CA HIS A 238 4.53 8.54 0.14
C HIS A 238 3.34 9.50 0.06
N ARG A 239 3.51 10.68 -0.55
CA ARG A 239 2.41 11.63 -0.74
C ARG A 239 1.29 11.10 -1.63
N ARG A 240 1.55 10.12 -2.51
CA ARG A 240 0.60 9.54 -3.45
C ARG A 240 0.02 8.22 -2.98
N GLU A 241 0.76 7.44 -2.21
CA GLU A 241 0.36 6.12 -1.74
C GLU A 241 -0.49 6.18 -0.47
N ARG A 242 -1.71 5.66 -0.54
CA ARG A 242 -2.59 5.61 0.63
C ARG A 242 -1.98 4.74 1.75
N ALA A 243 -1.35 3.63 1.40
CA ALA A 243 -0.71 2.71 2.33
C ALA A 243 0.47 3.34 3.10
N ALA A 244 1.07 4.41 2.57
CA ALA A 244 2.19 5.11 3.18
C ALA A 244 1.77 6.15 4.26
N PHE A 245 0.50 6.20 4.65
CA PHE A 245 0.04 7.12 5.71
C PHE A 245 0.85 7.02 7.02
N PRO A 246 1.22 5.81 7.51
CA PRO A 246 2.04 5.69 8.71
C PRO A 246 3.41 6.41 8.64
N GLN A 247 4.02 6.51 7.44
CA GLN A 247 5.31 7.16 7.24
C GLN A 247 5.24 8.69 7.27
N LEU A 248 4.05 9.28 7.10
CA LEU A 248 3.87 10.74 7.04
C LEU A 248 4.27 11.44 8.35
N ALA A 249 4.10 10.78 9.49
CA ALA A 249 4.55 11.31 10.79
C ALA A 249 6.06 11.56 10.80
N ALA A 250 6.86 10.65 10.20
CA ALA A 250 8.31 10.82 10.10
C ALA A 250 8.68 12.04 9.23
N HIS A 251 7.97 12.28 8.12
CA HIS A 251 8.18 13.46 7.27
C HIS A 251 7.86 14.77 8.00
N LEU A 252 6.73 14.82 8.73
CA LEU A 252 6.36 16.00 9.50
C LEU A 252 7.37 16.28 10.64
N ARG A 253 7.83 15.22 11.34
CA ARG A 253 8.86 15.37 12.39
C ARG A 253 10.20 15.80 11.80
N PHE A 254 10.59 15.24 10.64
CA PHE A 254 11.78 15.72 9.93
C PHE A 254 11.68 17.23 9.62
N CYS A 255 10.57 17.70 9.07
CA CYS A 255 10.38 19.13 8.80
C CYS A 255 10.41 19.97 10.08
N ALA A 256 9.79 19.51 11.16
CA ALA A 256 9.77 20.18 12.44
C ALA A 256 11.18 20.29 13.06
N LEU A 257 11.90 19.17 13.14
CA LEU A 257 13.17 19.05 13.84
C LEU A 257 14.39 19.48 12.99
N GLY A 258 14.25 19.44 11.65
CA GLY A 258 15.23 19.95 10.69
C GLY A 258 15.04 21.43 10.34
N GLY A 259 14.08 22.14 10.97
CA GLY A 259 13.87 23.59 10.77
C GLY A 259 13.13 23.96 9.49
N HIS A 260 12.58 23.00 8.74
CA HIS A 260 11.87 23.22 7.46
C HIS A 260 10.38 23.57 7.69
N LEU A 261 10.08 24.52 8.58
CA LEU A 261 8.74 24.76 9.11
C LEU A 261 7.72 25.15 8.02
N ALA A 262 8.09 26.05 7.09
CA ALA A 262 7.18 26.49 6.03
C ALA A 262 6.83 25.33 5.08
N HIS A 263 7.83 24.55 4.65
CA HIS A 263 7.64 23.36 3.83
C HIS A 263 6.83 22.28 4.58
N GLY A 264 7.11 22.06 5.85
CA GLY A 264 6.35 21.13 6.69
C GLY A 264 4.86 21.49 6.78
N LEU A 265 4.53 22.78 6.86
CA LEU A 265 3.14 23.25 6.82
C LEU A 265 2.47 22.98 5.47
N ASP A 266 3.20 23.03 4.34
CA ASP A 266 2.69 22.63 3.03
C ASP A 266 2.42 21.13 2.98
N VAL A 267 3.35 20.30 3.48
CA VAL A 267 3.17 18.85 3.63
C VAL A 267 1.97 18.53 4.53
N LEU A 268 1.85 19.21 5.67
CA LEU A 268 0.70 19.02 6.57
C LEU A 268 -0.62 19.38 5.87
N ALA A 269 -0.67 20.50 5.16
CA ALA A 269 -1.87 20.95 4.46
C ALA A 269 -2.30 19.94 3.37
N GLU A 270 -1.35 19.44 2.59
CA GLU A 270 -1.58 18.44 1.55
C GLU A 270 -2.13 17.12 2.13
N GLN A 271 -1.55 16.65 3.25
CA GLN A 271 -1.84 15.32 3.79
C GLN A 271 -2.94 15.32 4.87
N LEU A 272 -3.37 16.49 5.35
CA LEU A 272 -4.39 16.63 6.41
C LEU A 272 -5.72 15.92 6.07
N PRO A 273 -6.22 15.90 4.81
CA PRO A 273 -7.44 15.18 4.46
C PRO A 273 -7.36 13.67 4.72
N ARG A 274 -6.16 13.07 4.67
CA ARG A 274 -5.96 11.63 4.91
C ARG A 274 -6.18 11.24 6.37
N LEU A 275 -6.08 12.20 7.30
CA LEU A 275 -6.39 11.97 8.71
C LEU A 275 -7.88 11.66 8.94
N ASP A 276 -8.75 12.00 8.00
CA ASP A 276 -10.18 11.66 8.07
C ASP A 276 -10.45 10.18 7.76
N HIS A 277 -9.49 9.49 7.11
CA HIS A 277 -9.50 8.06 6.81
C HIS A 277 -8.09 7.46 7.03
N PRO A 278 -7.61 7.45 8.28
CA PRO A 278 -6.27 6.96 8.58
C PRO A 278 -6.17 5.45 8.35
N ALA A 279 -4.94 4.95 8.21
CA ALA A 279 -4.70 3.51 8.11
C ALA A 279 -5.11 2.77 9.40
N ASP A 280 -4.85 3.40 10.55
CA ASP A 280 -5.20 2.92 11.89
C ASP A 280 -5.10 4.06 12.92
N ASP A 281 -5.54 3.78 14.17
CA ASP A 281 -5.53 4.76 15.26
C ASP A 281 -4.09 5.13 15.69
N LEU A 282 -3.11 4.21 15.57
CA LEU A 282 -1.70 4.49 15.89
C LEU A 282 -1.12 5.51 14.93
N SER A 283 -1.27 5.28 13.63
CA SER A 283 -0.77 6.20 12.60
C SER A 283 -1.49 7.56 12.65
N ALA A 284 -2.78 7.59 12.99
CA ALA A 284 -3.51 8.83 13.24
C ALA A 284 -2.94 9.60 14.45
N MET A 285 -2.65 8.91 15.55
CA MET A 285 -2.03 9.47 16.76
C MET A 285 -0.67 10.08 16.43
N GLU A 286 0.18 9.34 15.73
CA GLU A 286 1.54 9.76 15.37
C GLU A 286 1.54 10.92 14.38
N PHE A 287 0.69 10.88 13.35
CA PHE A 287 0.52 11.99 12.41
C PHE A 287 0.04 13.25 13.12
N ALA A 288 -0.95 13.13 14.01
CA ALA A 288 -1.48 14.25 14.78
C ALA A 288 -0.43 14.84 15.74
N ALA A 289 0.36 13.98 16.41
CA ALA A 289 1.43 14.45 17.29
C ALA A 289 2.55 15.17 16.52
N ALA A 290 2.96 14.62 15.37
CA ALA A 290 3.96 15.24 14.50
C ALA A 290 3.48 16.58 13.91
N GLY A 291 2.22 16.64 13.50
CA GLY A 291 1.58 17.87 13.03
C GLY A 291 1.45 18.92 14.13
N ALA A 292 1.13 18.51 15.36
CA ALA A 292 1.05 19.40 16.52
C ALA A 292 2.42 19.98 16.90
N LEU A 293 3.47 19.14 16.92
CA LEU A 293 4.85 19.59 17.11
C LEU A 293 5.25 20.63 16.06
N LEU A 294 5.02 20.32 14.78
CA LEU A 294 5.32 21.23 13.67
C LEU A 294 4.58 22.56 13.82
N CYS A 295 3.27 22.53 14.10
CA CYS A 295 2.48 23.74 14.30
C CYS A 295 2.99 24.56 15.51
N GLY A 296 3.35 23.91 16.61
CA GLY A 296 3.90 24.58 17.79
C GLY A 296 5.19 25.34 17.47
N LEU A 297 6.15 24.68 16.81
CA LEU A 297 7.40 25.31 16.38
C LEU A 297 7.16 26.41 15.32
N ALA A 298 6.20 26.23 14.43
CA ALA A 298 5.80 27.24 13.45
C ALA A 298 5.19 28.48 14.12
N VAL A 299 4.40 28.32 15.18
CA VAL A 299 3.89 29.45 16.01
C VAL A 299 5.03 30.22 16.63
N GLU A 300 6.01 29.52 17.25
CA GLU A 300 7.20 30.14 17.83
C GLU A 300 8.02 30.92 16.77
N ALA A 301 8.04 30.45 15.52
CA ALA A 301 8.70 31.09 14.39
C ALA A 301 7.85 32.20 13.72
N GLY A 302 6.69 32.58 14.27
CA GLY A 302 5.83 33.63 13.75
C GLY A 302 4.88 33.20 12.62
N LEU A 303 4.76 31.92 12.30
CA LEU A 303 3.88 31.38 11.25
C LEU A 303 2.48 30.99 11.78
N GLY A 304 2.17 31.27 13.04
CA GLY A 304 0.92 30.84 13.68
C GLY A 304 -0.36 31.31 13.02
N GLY A 305 -0.33 32.49 12.37
CA GLY A 305 -1.48 33.06 11.63
C GLY A 305 -1.68 32.52 10.21
N ARG A 306 -0.78 31.67 9.69
CA ARG A 306 -0.94 31.06 8.37
C ARG A 306 -2.20 30.20 8.33
N ARG A 307 -2.98 30.31 7.25
CA ARG A 307 -4.24 29.57 7.07
C ARG A 307 -3.99 28.26 6.31
N ILE A 308 -4.61 27.21 6.79
CA ILE A 308 -4.61 25.87 6.16
C ILE A 308 -6.04 25.48 5.85
N HIS A 309 -6.31 25.13 4.61
CA HIS A 309 -7.61 24.61 4.20
C HIS A 309 -7.85 23.21 4.76
N ARG A 310 -8.93 23.04 5.53
CA ARG A 310 -9.39 21.74 5.98
C ARG A 310 -10.70 21.39 5.31
N PRO A 311 -10.74 20.37 4.42
CA PRO A 311 -11.97 19.96 3.74
C PRO A 311 -13.06 19.52 4.73
N GLY A 312 -14.31 19.61 4.29
CA GLY A 312 -15.43 19.06 5.04
C GLY A 312 -15.37 17.54 5.12
N HIS A 313 -15.75 16.99 6.28
CA HIS A 313 -15.84 15.54 6.47
C HIS A 313 -16.93 15.20 7.50
N GLY A 314 -17.91 14.37 7.11
CA GLY A 314 -19.04 14.04 7.96
C GLY A 314 -19.76 15.30 8.45
N PRO A 315 -19.96 15.48 9.76
CA PRO A 315 -20.60 16.68 10.33
C PRO A 315 -19.68 17.90 10.36
N ARG A 316 -18.36 17.77 10.10
CA ARG A 316 -17.41 18.87 10.10
C ARG A 316 -17.48 19.62 8.76
N PRO A 317 -17.82 20.94 8.75
CA PRO A 317 -17.78 21.73 7.52
C PRO A 317 -16.33 21.98 7.07
N ALA A 318 -16.16 22.31 5.79
CA ALA A 318 -14.90 22.85 5.29
C ALA A 318 -14.60 24.19 5.96
N ALA A 319 -13.34 24.42 6.33
CA ALA A 319 -12.91 25.64 7.01
C ALA A 319 -11.46 25.99 6.69
N GLU A 320 -11.18 27.30 6.73
CA GLU A 320 -9.82 27.81 6.81
C GLU A 320 -9.42 27.92 8.28
N VAL A 321 -8.41 27.15 8.71
CA VAL A 321 -7.95 27.07 10.10
C VAL A 321 -6.55 27.68 10.18
N ASP A 322 -6.31 28.55 11.16
CA ASP A 322 -4.94 29.01 11.41
C ASP A 322 -4.07 27.93 12.05
N VAL A 323 -2.76 28.02 11.85
CA VAL A 323 -1.79 27.02 12.31
C VAL A 323 -1.84 26.82 13.83
N ALA A 324 -2.04 27.90 14.61
CA ALA A 324 -2.11 27.80 16.08
C ALA A 324 -3.33 26.98 16.52
N THR A 325 -4.50 27.27 15.94
CA THR A 325 -5.74 26.52 16.21
C THR A 325 -5.63 25.06 15.75
N LEU A 326 -5.10 24.84 14.53
CA LEU A 326 -4.88 23.48 14.01
C LEU A 326 -3.95 22.66 14.91
N GLY A 327 -2.85 23.26 15.36
CA GLY A 327 -1.91 22.63 16.31
C GLY A 327 -2.60 22.13 17.58
N GLY A 328 -3.45 22.97 18.17
CA GLY A 328 -4.25 22.59 19.35
C GLY A 328 -5.22 21.44 19.09
N GLN A 329 -5.88 21.42 17.90
CA GLN A 329 -6.77 20.32 17.50
C GLN A 329 -6.02 19.01 17.32
N LEU A 330 -4.86 19.05 16.65
CA LEU A 330 -4.02 17.87 16.42
C LEU A 330 -3.43 17.34 17.74
N GLN A 331 -2.98 18.23 18.65
CA GLN A 331 -2.52 17.84 19.99
C GLN A 331 -3.62 17.14 20.79
N ALA A 332 -4.84 17.68 20.79
CA ALA A 332 -5.97 17.08 21.48
C ALA A 332 -6.29 15.68 20.92
N LEU A 333 -6.27 15.51 19.61
CA LEU A 333 -6.47 14.20 18.97
C LEU A 333 -5.38 13.19 19.36
N ALA A 334 -4.11 13.58 19.26
CA ALA A 334 -2.98 12.72 19.62
C ALA A 334 -3.05 12.26 21.09
N THR A 335 -3.34 13.20 22.01
CA THR A 335 -3.47 12.91 23.45
C THR A 335 -4.65 11.98 23.73
N THR A 336 -5.79 12.19 23.07
CA THR A 336 -6.99 11.33 23.23
C THR A 336 -6.72 9.90 22.79
N LEU A 337 -6.07 9.73 21.62
CA LEU A 337 -5.71 8.41 21.11
C LEU A 337 -4.67 7.71 21.99
N ALA A 338 -3.64 8.45 22.43
CA ALA A 338 -2.63 7.92 23.36
C ALA A 338 -3.27 7.43 24.68
N GLY A 339 -4.19 8.22 25.26
CA GLY A 339 -4.94 7.81 26.45
C GLY A 339 -5.81 6.57 26.24
N SER A 340 -6.37 6.39 25.04
CA SER A 340 -7.15 5.20 24.68
C SER A 340 -6.26 3.94 24.61
N PHE A 341 -5.05 4.06 24.03
CA PHE A 341 -4.06 2.98 24.05
C PHE A 341 -3.62 2.65 25.47
N ASP A 342 -3.31 3.66 26.28
CA ASP A 342 -2.87 3.46 27.67
C ASP A 342 -3.96 2.81 28.53
N ALA A 343 -5.20 3.20 28.35
CA ALA A 343 -6.34 2.57 29.03
C ALA A 343 -6.45 1.07 28.71
N ARG A 344 -6.28 0.70 27.42
CA ARG A 344 -6.26 -0.69 26.98
C ARG A 344 -5.03 -1.44 27.50
N ASN A 345 -3.85 -0.79 27.49
CA ASN A 345 -2.56 -1.37 27.85
C ASN A 345 -2.39 -1.52 29.37
N GLY A 346 -3.07 -0.70 30.17
CA GLY A 346 -2.85 -0.60 31.60
C GLY A 346 -1.54 0.12 31.97
N THR A 347 -0.99 0.95 31.07
CA THR A 347 0.27 1.72 31.26
C THR A 347 0.05 3.17 30.83
N GLY A 348 1.00 4.06 31.13
CA GLY A 348 1.03 5.45 30.63
C GLY A 348 2.05 5.66 29.52
N HIS A 349 2.53 4.58 28.89
CA HIS A 349 3.65 4.63 27.96
C HIS A 349 3.35 5.44 26.70
N GLN A 350 2.20 5.23 26.07
CA GLN A 350 1.86 5.94 24.83
C GLN A 350 1.66 7.43 25.06
N SER A 351 0.99 7.82 26.14
CA SER A 351 0.86 9.22 26.54
C SER A 351 2.23 9.86 26.83
N GLY A 352 3.12 9.14 27.54
CA GLY A 352 4.50 9.58 27.79
C GLY A 352 5.30 9.77 26.50
N ARG A 353 5.19 8.84 25.56
CA ARG A 353 5.83 8.89 24.24
C ARG A 353 5.35 10.10 23.41
N ILE A 354 4.05 10.34 23.35
CA ILE A 354 3.51 11.49 22.63
C ILE A 354 3.89 12.81 23.31
N ALA A 355 3.87 12.87 24.64
CA ALA A 355 4.31 14.06 25.39
C ALA A 355 5.80 14.36 25.11
N SER A 356 6.65 13.34 25.02
CA SER A 356 8.07 13.52 24.67
C SER A 356 8.24 14.06 23.25
N TRP A 357 7.46 13.59 22.27
CA TRP A 357 7.50 14.13 20.90
C TRP A 357 7.11 15.61 20.87
N LEU A 358 6.03 15.99 21.56
CA LEU A 358 5.55 17.37 21.62
C LEU A 358 6.54 18.33 22.29
N ALA A 359 7.44 17.80 23.13
CA ALA A 359 8.48 18.58 23.81
C ALA A 359 9.79 18.69 23.00
N GLU A 360 9.93 17.99 21.88
CA GLU A 360 11.13 18.04 21.04
C GLU A 360 11.40 19.45 20.52
N ARG A 361 12.67 19.73 20.24
CA ARG A 361 13.15 21.00 19.69
C ARG A 361 13.99 20.73 18.44
N PRO A 362 14.13 21.72 17.54
CA PRO A 362 14.95 21.57 16.34
C PRO A 362 16.34 21.01 16.67
N LEU A 363 16.79 20.04 15.88
CA LEU A 363 18.06 19.33 16.06
C LEU A 363 19.17 19.93 15.19
N ALA A 364 18.80 20.62 14.12
CA ALA A 364 19.71 21.22 13.16
C ALA A 364 19.14 22.52 12.59
N ASP A 365 20.01 23.38 12.09
CA ASP A 365 19.61 24.48 11.23
C ASP A 365 19.12 23.93 9.89
N PRO A 366 18.13 24.58 9.23
CA PRO A 366 17.60 24.10 7.98
C PRO A 366 18.67 24.10 6.88
N VAL A 367 18.90 22.95 6.26
CA VAL A 367 19.71 22.81 5.06
C VAL A 367 18.81 22.96 3.82
N PRO A 368 19.31 23.45 2.67
CA PRO A 368 18.49 23.48 1.45
C PRO A 368 17.91 22.10 1.14
N LEU A 369 16.62 22.03 0.86
CA LEU A 369 16.01 20.81 0.32
C LEU A 369 16.45 20.70 -1.14
N PRO A 370 16.93 19.52 -1.58
CA PRO A 370 17.27 19.32 -2.99
C PRO A 370 15.99 19.38 -3.86
N ASP A 371 16.16 19.71 -5.12
CA ASP A 371 15.05 19.60 -6.07
C ASP A 371 14.63 18.13 -6.26
N GLU A 372 13.35 17.88 -6.51
CA GLU A 372 12.84 16.50 -6.68
C GLU A 372 13.54 15.75 -7.81
N ASP A 373 13.99 16.46 -8.84
CA ASP A 373 14.71 15.91 -10.00
C ASP A 373 16.16 15.53 -9.67
N ASP A 374 16.79 16.21 -8.69
CA ASP A 374 18.18 15.95 -8.30
C ASP A 374 18.32 14.70 -7.40
N VAL A 375 17.26 14.28 -6.74
CA VAL A 375 17.30 13.16 -5.77
C VAL A 375 17.12 11.80 -6.45
N GLY A 376 16.79 11.77 -7.74
CA GLY A 376 16.76 10.57 -8.57
C GLY A 376 18.12 10.13 -9.11
N ALA A 377 19.19 10.91 -8.89
CA ALA A 377 20.49 10.76 -9.54
C ALA A 377 21.60 10.16 -8.66
N ASP A 378 21.33 9.72 -7.42
CA ASP A 378 22.32 9.08 -6.55
C ASP A 378 22.52 7.58 -6.89
N HIS A 379 22.80 7.29 -8.15
CA HIS A 379 23.64 6.20 -8.58
C HIS A 379 24.73 6.83 -9.44
N ASP A 380 25.95 6.84 -8.91
CA ASP A 380 27.27 7.10 -9.47
C ASP A 380 27.35 7.88 -10.80
N PRO A 381 28.10 8.97 -10.92
CA PRO A 381 28.24 9.75 -12.14
C PRO A 381 29.11 9.02 -13.17
N ALA A 382 28.57 7.98 -13.78
CA ALA A 382 29.01 7.57 -15.11
C ALA A 382 28.06 8.24 -16.12
N GLU A 383 28.57 8.93 -17.10
CA GLU A 383 27.78 9.51 -18.20
C GLU A 383 26.75 8.48 -18.69
N PRO A 384 25.48 8.88 -18.88
CA PRO A 384 24.45 7.92 -19.27
C PRO A 384 24.76 7.43 -20.69
N GLY A 385 25.30 6.23 -20.76
CA GLY A 385 25.15 5.39 -21.95
C GLY A 385 23.65 5.20 -22.26
N PRO A 386 23.29 4.77 -23.46
CA PRO A 386 21.89 4.43 -23.75
C PRO A 386 21.42 3.45 -22.67
N PRO A 387 20.15 3.62 -22.14
CA PRO A 387 19.64 2.77 -21.07
C PRO A 387 19.83 1.30 -21.46
N GLY A 388 20.45 0.53 -20.57
CA GLY A 388 20.56 -0.92 -20.72
C GLY A 388 19.19 -1.57 -20.82
N GLU A 389 19.09 -2.79 -21.30
CA GLU A 389 17.82 -3.49 -21.48
C GLU A 389 17.01 -3.65 -20.18
N GLU A 390 17.64 -3.50 -19.01
CA GLU A 390 17.04 -3.66 -17.68
C GLU A 390 16.82 -2.32 -16.93
N ASP A 391 17.34 -1.20 -17.43
CA ASP A 391 17.22 0.09 -16.74
C ASP A 391 15.80 0.64 -16.82
N VAL A 392 15.19 0.91 -15.67
CA VAL A 392 13.84 1.49 -15.57
C VAL A 392 13.91 2.99 -15.84
N ALA A 393 13.15 3.46 -16.84
CA ALA A 393 13.04 4.86 -17.20
C ALA A 393 11.58 5.31 -17.28
N PRO A 394 11.27 6.61 -17.13
CA PRO A 394 9.92 7.12 -17.36
C PRO A 394 9.42 6.77 -18.75
N LEU A 395 8.12 6.42 -18.85
CA LEU A 395 7.49 6.13 -20.14
C LEU A 395 7.65 7.34 -21.08
N SER A 396 8.33 7.13 -22.20
CA SER A 396 8.55 8.17 -23.20
C SER A 396 8.15 7.68 -24.60
N LEU A 397 7.87 8.65 -25.49
CA LEU A 397 7.57 8.32 -26.88
C LEU A 397 8.74 7.56 -27.53
N ARG A 398 9.97 7.94 -27.20
CA ARG A 398 11.18 7.28 -27.70
C ARG A 398 11.29 5.82 -27.26
N LEU A 399 10.95 5.51 -26.00
CA LEU A 399 10.94 4.12 -25.52
C LEU A 399 9.84 3.31 -26.19
N LEU A 400 8.66 3.90 -26.38
CA LEU A 400 7.53 3.24 -27.03
C LEU A 400 7.85 2.91 -28.51
N THR A 401 8.38 3.88 -29.26
CA THR A 401 8.77 3.66 -30.65
C THR A 401 9.93 2.66 -30.75
N ALA A 402 10.93 2.73 -29.87
CA ALA A 402 12.01 1.76 -29.81
C ALA A 402 11.51 0.32 -29.55
N ALA A 403 10.48 0.14 -28.71
CA ALA A 403 9.86 -1.17 -28.48
C ALA A 403 9.15 -1.70 -29.74
N LEU A 404 8.50 -0.85 -30.51
CA LEU A 404 7.87 -1.22 -31.80
C LEU A 404 8.91 -1.51 -32.88
N ASP A 405 9.97 -0.70 -32.95
CA ASP A 405 11.10 -0.90 -33.88
C ASP A 405 11.83 -2.22 -33.60
N ALA A 406 12.06 -2.55 -32.32
CA ALA A 406 12.66 -3.83 -31.92
C ALA A 406 11.82 -5.04 -32.34
N ARG A 407 10.50 -4.87 -32.47
CA ARG A 407 9.58 -5.88 -32.99
C ARG A 407 9.50 -5.92 -34.51
N GLY A 408 10.02 -4.90 -35.19
CA GLY A 408 9.89 -4.73 -36.64
C GLY A 408 8.50 -4.27 -37.07
N ASP A 409 7.74 -3.62 -36.20
CA ASP A 409 6.37 -3.17 -36.50
C ASP A 409 6.37 -1.89 -37.34
N ALA A 410 5.44 -1.78 -38.28
CA ALA A 410 5.18 -0.57 -39.07
C ALA A 410 4.11 0.29 -38.35
N TYR A 411 4.43 1.56 -38.11
CA TYR A 411 3.52 2.51 -37.46
C TYR A 411 3.68 3.93 -38.05
N THR A 412 2.72 4.79 -37.74
CA THR A 412 2.75 6.23 -38.00
C THR A 412 2.69 6.98 -36.67
N LEU A 413 3.21 8.19 -36.65
CA LEU A 413 3.19 9.07 -35.49
C LEU A 413 2.33 10.29 -35.81
N ASP A 414 1.24 10.46 -35.07
CA ASP A 414 0.39 11.64 -35.20
C ASP A 414 1.01 12.87 -34.48
N PRO A 415 0.62 14.10 -34.84
CA PRO A 415 1.16 15.32 -34.26
C PRO A 415 0.96 15.45 -32.73
N ASP A 416 -0.03 14.77 -32.16
CA ASP A 416 -0.31 14.72 -30.73
C ASP A 416 0.53 13.68 -29.98
N GLY A 417 1.44 12.98 -30.67
CA GLY A 417 2.27 11.94 -30.09
C GLY A 417 1.60 10.57 -29.97
N THR A 418 0.41 10.38 -30.60
CA THR A 418 -0.24 9.07 -30.72
C THR A 418 0.51 8.23 -31.74
N VAL A 419 0.90 7.01 -31.36
CA VAL A 419 1.48 6.02 -32.28
C VAL A 419 0.35 5.14 -32.81
N VAL A 420 0.22 5.04 -34.14
CA VAL A 420 -0.86 4.28 -34.80
C VAL A 420 -0.26 3.25 -35.74
N GLY A 421 -0.68 2.00 -35.60
CA GLY A 421 -0.28 0.92 -36.50
C GLY A 421 -1.46 0.01 -36.84
N ARG A 422 -1.25 -0.81 -37.85
CA ARG A 422 -2.23 -1.84 -38.28
C ARG A 422 -1.63 -3.22 -38.09
N TRP A 423 -2.34 -4.05 -37.30
CA TRP A 423 -1.99 -5.45 -37.06
C TRP A 423 -3.18 -6.34 -37.34
N SER A 424 -3.07 -7.19 -38.38
CA SER A 424 -4.18 -8.03 -38.86
C SER A 424 -5.44 -7.18 -39.13
N GLU A 425 -6.56 -7.50 -38.47
CA GLU A 425 -7.85 -6.84 -38.59
C GLU A 425 -8.04 -5.68 -37.57
N ALA A 426 -6.97 -5.27 -36.87
CA ALA A 426 -6.98 -4.19 -35.91
C ALA A 426 -6.19 -2.97 -36.35
N VAL A 427 -6.70 -1.79 -36.05
CA VAL A 427 -5.90 -0.58 -35.88
C VAL A 427 -5.63 -0.41 -34.40
N VAL A 428 -4.36 -0.38 -33.99
CA VAL A 428 -3.98 -0.16 -32.60
C VAL A 428 -3.36 1.22 -32.47
N GLN A 429 -3.85 1.96 -31.47
CA GLN A 429 -3.37 3.30 -31.11
C GLN A 429 -2.71 3.23 -29.74
N PHE A 430 -1.45 3.64 -29.65
CA PHE A 430 -0.76 3.80 -28.37
C PHE A 430 -0.69 5.27 -27.99
N ARG A 431 -1.10 5.57 -26.77
CA ARG A 431 -1.09 6.91 -26.18
C ARG A 431 -0.41 6.89 -24.82
N ARG A 432 0.22 7.98 -24.50
CA ARG A 432 0.68 8.27 -23.15
C ARG A 432 -0.35 9.19 -22.50
N LEU A 433 -1.00 8.71 -21.45
CA LEU A 433 -2.01 9.43 -20.69
C LEU A 433 -1.48 9.72 -19.28
N GLY A 434 -2.24 10.50 -18.51
CA GLY A 434 -1.83 10.97 -17.18
C GLY A 434 -1.12 12.32 -17.22
N PRO A 435 -1.03 13.03 -16.08
CA PRO A 435 -0.43 14.36 -16.00
C PRO A 435 1.03 14.43 -16.47
N GLN A 436 1.78 13.32 -16.35
CA GLN A 436 3.19 13.21 -16.74
C GLN A 436 3.40 12.28 -17.95
N GLY A 437 2.31 11.79 -18.56
CA GLY A 437 2.37 10.82 -19.64
C GLY A 437 2.79 9.41 -19.19
N GLU A 438 2.55 9.09 -17.93
CA GLU A 438 2.98 7.87 -17.24
C GLU A 438 2.10 6.66 -17.51
N VAL A 439 0.91 6.84 -18.07
CA VAL A 439 -0.02 5.74 -18.36
C VAL A 439 0.10 5.33 -19.82
N LEU A 440 0.52 4.08 -20.06
CA LEU A 440 0.45 3.47 -21.38
C LEU A 440 -0.99 3.02 -21.65
N HIS A 441 -1.61 3.61 -22.65
CA HIS A 441 -2.93 3.23 -23.12
C HIS A 441 -2.84 2.72 -24.55
N ALA A 442 -3.22 1.48 -24.77
CA ALA A 442 -3.32 0.86 -26.09
C ALA A 442 -4.77 0.58 -26.41
N ARG A 443 -5.27 1.16 -27.50
CA ARG A 443 -6.63 0.95 -28.01
C ARG A 443 -6.59 0.19 -29.32
N ALA A 444 -7.15 -1.00 -29.35
CA ALA A 444 -7.40 -1.77 -30.57
C ALA A 444 -8.82 -1.51 -31.08
N VAL A 445 -8.94 -1.11 -32.33
CA VAL A 445 -10.23 -0.90 -33.02
C VAL A 445 -10.32 -1.91 -34.15
N ALA A 446 -11.36 -2.75 -34.17
CA ALA A 446 -11.61 -3.67 -35.23
C ALA A 446 -11.95 -2.92 -36.53
N LEU A 447 -11.37 -3.35 -37.65
CA LEU A 447 -11.65 -2.78 -39.00
C LEU A 447 -13.10 -3.01 -39.40
N ARG A 448 -13.67 -4.16 -39.01
CA ARG A 448 -15.07 -4.50 -39.30
C ARG A 448 -15.99 -3.64 -38.44
N ARG A 449 -16.89 -2.92 -39.08
CA ARG A 449 -17.98 -2.18 -38.44
C ARG A 449 -19.27 -3.00 -38.49
N LEU A 450 -20.08 -2.91 -37.46
CA LEU A 450 -21.42 -3.52 -37.43
C LEU A 450 -22.50 -2.45 -37.68
N PRO A 451 -23.60 -2.76 -38.40
CA PRO A 451 -24.75 -1.85 -38.45
C PRO A 451 -25.33 -1.58 -37.06
N ALA A 452 -25.81 -0.37 -36.77
CA ALA A 452 -26.40 0.00 -35.49
C ALA A 452 -27.57 -0.91 -35.07
N ALA A 453 -28.26 -1.51 -36.03
CA ALA A 453 -29.33 -2.50 -35.77
C ALA A 453 -28.83 -3.77 -35.07
N ARG A 454 -27.54 -4.09 -35.15
CA ARG A 454 -26.90 -5.25 -34.48
C ARG A 454 -26.32 -4.91 -33.09
N ARG A 455 -26.78 -3.83 -32.48
CA ARG A 455 -26.28 -3.35 -31.18
C ARG A 455 -26.32 -4.41 -30.08
N ALA A 456 -27.41 -5.17 -29.99
CA ALA A 456 -27.55 -6.22 -28.97
C ALA A 456 -26.50 -7.32 -29.14
N GLU A 457 -26.18 -7.69 -30.37
CA GLU A 457 -25.15 -8.67 -30.70
C GLU A 457 -23.75 -8.14 -30.39
N ALA A 458 -23.46 -6.87 -30.70
CA ALA A 458 -22.20 -6.23 -30.38
C ALA A 458 -21.94 -6.21 -28.89
N TYR A 459 -22.94 -5.87 -28.07
CA TYR A 459 -22.81 -5.91 -26.61
C TYR A 459 -22.65 -7.34 -26.07
N ALA A 460 -23.41 -8.29 -26.60
CA ALA A 460 -23.27 -9.70 -26.20
C ALA A 460 -21.86 -10.24 -26.48
N PHE A 461 -21.29 -9.89 -27.65
CA PHE A 461 -19.93 -10.24 -27.99
C PHE A 461 -18.90 -9.62 -27.03
N CYS A 462 -18.97 -8.31 -26.79
CA CYS A 462 -18.04 -7.65 -25.87
C CYS A 462 -18.14 -8.19 -24.45
N ASN A 463 -19.35 -8.48 -23.96
CA ASN A 463 -19.56 -9.07 -22.64
C ASN A 463 -18.98 -10.49 -22.55
N ALA A 464 -19.19 -11.33 -23.58
CA ALA A 464 -18.60 -12.66 -23.63
C ALA A 464 -17.06 -12.59 -23.69
N TRP A 465 -16.52 -11.66 -24.50
CA TRP A 465 -15.08 -11.44 -24.56
C TRP A 465 -14.49 -11.09 -23.19
N ASN A 466 -15.11 -10.13 -22.49
CA ASN A 466 -14.65 -9.67 -21.17
C ASN A 466 -14.87 -10.72 -20.06
N HIS A 467 -15.82 -11.64 -20.24
CA HIS A 467 -16.02 -12.74 -19.27
C HIS A 467 -14.88 -13.77 -19.34
N ASP A 468 -14.44 -14.09 -20.55
CA ASP A 468 -13.48 -15.18 -20.77
C ASP A 468 -12.02 -14.73 -20.80
N ARG A 469 -11.76 -13.43 -20.86
CA ARG A 469 -10.42 -12.85 -21.04
C ARG A 469 -10.15 -11.69 -20.13
N LEU A 470 -8.94 -11.67 -19.58
CA LEU A 470 -8.47 -10.56 -18.73
C LEU A 470 -8.18 -9.30 -19.56
N LEU A 471 -7.61 -9.45 -20.74
CA LEU A 471 -7.21 -8.35 -21.65
C LEU A 471 -7.50 -8.72 -23.11
N PRO A 472 -7.77 -7.71 -23.98
CA PRO A 472 -8.12 -6.32 -23.67
C PRO A 472 -9.57 -6.17 -23.20
N ALA A 473 -9.91 -5.08 -22.50
CA ALA A 473 -11.27 -4.75 -22.09
C ALA A 473 -12.10 -4.26 -23.30
N ALA A 474 -13.03 -5.09 -23.78
CA ALA A 474 -13.82 -4.83 -24.98
C ALA A 474 -15.07 -3.98 -24.71
N TYR A 475 -15.40 -3.08 -25.62
CA TYR A 475 -16.60 -2.24 -25.57
C TYR A 475 -17.09 -1.85 -26.98
N VAL A 476 -18.32 -1.35 -27.02
CA VAL A 476 -18.95 -0.85 -28.23
C VAL A 476 -18.92 0.68 -28.22
N HIS A 477 -18.41 1.29 -29.29
CA HIS A 477 -18.48 2.72 -29.54
C HIS A 477 -19.47 3.00 -30.68
N ASP A 478 -20.40 3.93 -30.44
CA ASP A 478 -21.37 4.40 -31.43
C ASP A 478 -20.97 5.80 -31.90
N PRO A 479 -20.43 5.95 -33.13
CA PRO A 479 -20.08 7.26 -33.67
C PRO A 479 -21.28 8.09 -34.12
N GLY A 480 -22.51 7.52 -34.13
CA GLY A 480 -23.72 8.20 -34.54
C GLY A 480 -23.94 8.21 -36.09
N ASP A 481 -23.13 7.51 -36.84
CA ASP A 481 -23.21 7.42 -38.32
C ASP A 481 -24.00 6.19 -38.82
N GLY A 482 -24.71 5.53 -37.91
CA GLY A 482 -25.48 4.29 -38.25
C GLY A 482 -24.64 3.02 -38.19
N THR A 483 -23.36 3.12 -37.79
CA THR A 483 -22.47 1.97 -37.57
C THR A 483 -22.01 1.89 -36.10
N LEU A 484 -21.51 0.73 -35.71
CA LEU A 484 -20.88 0.48 -34.41
C LEU A 484 -19.45 0.07 -34.64
N LEU A 485 -18.56 0.65 -33.87
CA LEU A 485 -17.16 0.26 -33.75
C LEU A 485 -17.00 -0.63 -32.52
N LEU A 486 -16.37 -1.78 -32.66
CA LEU A 486 -15.95 -2.61 -31.57
C LEU A 486 -14.49 -2.29 -31.29
N ALA A 487 -14.23 -1.87 -30.07
CA ALA A 487 -12.90 -1.49 -29.60
C ALA A 487 -12.57 -2.20 -28.31
N ALA A 488 -11.28 -2.29 -28.01
CA ALA A 488 -10.81 -2.90 -26.79
C ALA A 488 -9.53 -2.20 -26.30
N ASP A 489 -9.46 -1.91 -25.02
CA ASP A 489 -8.40 -1.13 -24.41
C ASP A 489 -7.54 -1.99 -23.47
N VAL A 490 -6.23 -1.72 -23.49
CA VAL A 490 -5.26 -2.15 -22.47
C VAL A 490 -4.67 -0.88 -21.87
N THR A 491 -4.76 -0.76 -20.55
CA THR A 491 -4.22 0.40 -19.81
C THR A 491 -3.27 -0.09 -18.75
N THR A 492 -2.06 0.45 -18.72
CA THR A 492 -1.03 0.09 -17.75
C THR A 492 -0.45 1.38 -17.15
N ASP A 493 -0.53 1.50 -15.85
CA ASP A 493 0.12 2.59 -15.10
C ASP A 493 1.62 2.27 -14.96
N LEU A 494 2.46 3.17 -15.47
CA LEU A 494 3.92 3.11 -15.48
C LEU A 494 4.51 4.34 -14.77
N ALA A 495 3.82 4.87 -13.75
CA ALA A 495 4.25 6.05 -12.98
C ALA A 495 5.64 5.85 -12.35
N TYR A 496 6.02 4.60 -12.09
CA TYR A 496 7.34 4.26 -11.55
C TYR A 496 8.40 3.95 -12.63
N GLY A 497 8.06 4.18 -13.89
CA GLY A 497 8.91 3.86 -15.03
C GLY A 497 8.70 2.44 -15.56
N VAL A 498 9.45 2.14 -16.61
CA VAL A 498 9.41 0.85 -17.32
C VAL A 498 10.79 0.54 -17.90
N ALA A 499 11.24 -0.71 -17.76
CA ALA A 499 12.43 -1.18 -18.47
C ALA A 499 12.11 -1.41 -19.96
N PRO A 500 13.05 -1.15 -20.89
CA PRO A 500 12.85 -1.39 -22.32
C PRO A 500 12.35 -2.79 -22.62
N ALA A 501 12.93 -3.83 -22.02
CA ALA A 501 12.51 -5.22 -22.19
C ALA A 501 11.06 -5.45 -21.69
N GLN A 502 10.68 -4.86 -20.57
CA GLN A 502 9.32 -4.91 -20.04
C GLN A 502 8.33 -4.20 -20.98
N LEU A 503 8.71 -3.03 -21.52
CA LEU A 503 7.86 -2.30 -22.46
C LEU A 503 7.62 -3.10 -23.75
N VAL A 504 8.63 -3.79 -24.27
CA VAL A 504 8.47 -4.72 -25.41
C VAL A 504 7.43 -5.80 -25.10
N VAL A 505 7.43 -6.38 -23.90
CA VAL A 505 6.42 -7.38 -23.48
C VAL A 505 5.02 -6.76 -23.44
N LEU A 506 4.87 -5.56 -22.84
CA LEU A 506 3.58 -4.86 -22.74
C LEU A 506 3.02 -4.51 -24.13
N VAL A 507 3.87 -3.96 -25.01
CA VAL A 507 3.50 -3.65 -26.41
C VAL A 507 3.13 -4.92 -27.17
N THR A 508 3.89 -6.00 -27.00
CA THR A 508 3.61 -7.30 -27.62
C THR A 508 2.25 -7.84 -27.17
N ALA A 509 1.98 -7.80 -25.86
CA ALA A 509 0.70 -8.25 -25.32
C ALA A 509 -0.46 -7.40 -25.89
N ALA A 510 -0.33 -6.07 -25.91
CA ALA A 510 -1.37 -5.18 -26.42
C ALA A 510 -1.65 -5.42 -27.92
N VAL A 511 -0.60 -5.57 -28.74
CA VAL A 511 -0.74 -5.86 -30.18
C VAL A 511 -1.38 -7.24 -30.42
N SER A 512 -0.86 -8.28 -29.76
CA SER A 512 -1.32 -9.66 -29.99
C SER A 512 -2.77 -9.85 -29.53
N THR A 513 -3.12 -9.32 -28.35
CA THR A 513 -4.48 -9.45 -27.83
C THR A 513 -5.47 -8.56 -28.59
N GLY A 514 -5.03 -7.36 -29.03
CA GLY A 514 -5.82 -6.46 -29.88
C GLY A 514 -6.08 -7.05 -31.26
N ALA A 515 -5.09 -7.69 -31.90
CA ALA A 515 -5.25 -8.40 -33.18
C ALA A 515 -6.23 -9.58 -33.04
N ALA A 516 -6.07 -10.41 -31.99
CA ALA A 516 -6.97 -11.54 -31.72
C ALA A 516 -8.42 -11.08 -31.47
N PHE A 517 -8.61 -9.95 -30.77
CA PHE A 517 -9.93 -9.34 -30.60
C PHE A 517 -10.55 -8.95 -31.94
N ALA A 518 -9.79 -8.24 -32.76
CA ALA A 518 -10.31 -7.76 -34.05
C ALA A 518 -10.59 -8.92 -35.04
N GLU A 519 -9.79 -9.98 -35.02
CA GLU A 519 -10.04 -11.21 -35.80
C GLU A 519 -11.35 -11.90 -35.36
N ALA A 520 -11.60 -11.95 -34.03
CA ALA A 520 -12.85 -12.48 -33.51
C ALA A 520 -14.06 -11.62 -33.94
N VAL A 521 -13.91 -10.28 -33.97
CA VAL A 521 -14.95 -9.37 -34.52
C VAL A 521 -15.14 -9.59 -36.01
N ALA A 522 -14.06 -9.79 -36.76
CA ALA A 522 -14.13 -10.09 -38.20
C ALA A 522 -14.84 -11.41 -38.50
N ALA A 523 -14.75 -12.38 -37.60
CA ALA A 523 -15.40 -13.68 -37.71
C ALA A 523 -16.89 -13.69 -37.30
N LEU A 524 -17.43 -12.58 -36.76
CA LEU A 524 -18.87 -12.50 -36.45
C LEU A 524 -19.71 -12.74 -37.73
N PRO A 525 -20.86 -13.45 -37.66
CA PRO A 525 -21.68 -13.77 -38.83
C PRO A 525 -22.19 -12.55 -39.57
#